data_391f2f9cca0ae516b51c235ba294b03a
#
_entry.id   391f2f9cca0ae516b51c235ba294b03a
#
_cell.length_a   1.000
_cell.length_b   1.000
_cell.length_c   1.000
_cell.angle_alpha   90.00
_cell.angle_beta   90.00
_cell.angle_gamma   90.00
#
_symmetry.space_group_name_H-M   'P 1'
#
loop_
_entity.id
_entity.type
_entity.pdbx_description
1 polymer ?
#
loop_
_entity_poly.entity_id
_entity_poly.type
_entity_poly.pdbx_seq_one_letter_code
_entity_poly.pdbx_strand_id
1 'polypeptide(L)'
;YGLVERAAKAGFDTLFFTVDTPVAGSRLRDKRNGFSIPPHLTMKTLLNAIPRPWWWFDFLTTPKLEFASLSSTGGTVGELLDNAMDPSINYEDLKIIREMWPGKIVIKGVQNLEDSKKLADLGVDGILLSNHGGRQLDRAPVPFHLLPEVVREVGMDTEVMVDTGIMNGADIVASM
;
A
#
# COMPACT_ATOMS: atom_id res chain seq x y z
N TYR A 1 -6.53 -6.09 13.75
CA TYR A 1 -5.69 -7.04 14.51
C TYR A 1 -5.85 -8.48 14.01
N GLY A 2 -7.05 -8.99 13.70
CA GLY A 2 -7.27 -10.38 13.27
C GLY A 2 -6.46 -10.84 12.04
N LEU A 3 -6.12 -9.96 11.10
CA LEU A 3 -5.24 -10.28 9.97
C LEU A 3 -3.79 -10.49 10.42
N VAL A 4 -3.32 -9.71 11.38
CA VAL A 4 -1.96 -9.83 11.95
C VAL A 4 -1.80 -11.18 12.64
N GLU A 5 -2.79 -11.57 13.48
CA GLU A 5 -2.78 -12.87 14.13
C GLU A 5 -2.82 -14.04 13.13
N ARG A 6 -3.62 -13.93 12.07
CA ARG A 6 -3.68 -14.95 11.02
C ARG A 6 -2.36 -15.08 10.28
N ALA A 7 -1.71 -13.96 9.97
CA ALA A 7 -0.39 -13.95 9.33
C ALA A 7 0.67 -14.60 10.23
N ALA A 8 0.69 -14.26 11.52
CA ALA A 8 1.61 -14.87 12.48
C ALA A 8 1.39 -16.41 12.57
N LYS A 9 0.15 -16.85 12.68
CA LYS A 9 -0.20 -18.29 12.70
C LYS A 9 0.17 -19.03 11.39
N ALA A 10 0.17 -18.32 10.27
CA ALA A 10 0.55 -18.86 8.97
C ALA A 10 2.08 -18.95 8.77
N GLY A 11 2.89 -18.45 9.73
CA GLY A 11 4.34 -18.54 9.70
C GLY A 11 5.02 -17.42 8.91
N PHE A 12 4.35 -16.30 8.67
CA PHE A 12 5.03 -15.11 8.13
C PHE A 12 5.98 -14.54 9.19
N ASP A 13 7.18 -14.15 8.76
CA ASP A 13 8.24 -13.63 9.61
C ASP A 13 8.38 -12.11 9.56
N THR A 14 7.86 -11.49 8.52
CA THR A 14 7.97 -10.04 8.28
C THR A 14 6.62 -9.43 7.96
N LEU A 15 6.26 -8.38 8.68
CA LEU A 15 5.04 -7.59 8.49
C LEU A 15 5.38 -6.26 7.82
N PHE A 16 4.86 -6.02 6.62
CA PHE A 16 4.85 -4.69 6.00
C PHE A 16 3.59 -3.95 6.41
N PHE A 17 3.74 -2.91 7.20
CA PHE A 17 2.64 -2.08 7.66
C PHE A 17 2.60 -0.76 6.87
N THR A 18 1.54 -0.57 6.07
CA THR A 18 1.41 0.58 5.16
C THR A 18 0.67 1.73 5.84
N VAL A 19 1.29 2.91 5.90
CA VAL A 19 0.76 4.09 6.62
C VAL A 19 0.37 5.26 5.73
N ASP A 20 0.66 5.20 4.43
CA ASP A 20 0.37 6.28 3.47
C ASP A 20 -0.99 6.13 2.77
N THR A 21 -1.87 5.26 3.27
CA THR A 21 -3.20 5.01 2.69
C THR A 21 -4.35 5.27 3.67
N PRO A 22 -4.41 6.43 4.34
CA PRO A 22 -5.47 6.71 5.32
C PRO A 22 -6.86 6.80 4.68
N VAL A 23 -6.91 7.17 3.39
CA VAL A 23 -8.14 7.28 2.59
C VAL A 23 -7.88 6.81 1.17
N ALA A 24 -8.93 6.53 0.42
CA ALA A 24 -8.82 6.18 -1.00
C ALA A 24 -8.20 7.32 -1.81
N GLY A 25 -7.09 7.04 -2.50
CA GLY A 25 -6.37 8.03 -3.30
C GLY A 25 -7.18 8.59 -4.45
N SER A 26 -7.16 9.90 -4.65
CA SER A 26 -7.86 10.60 -5.73
C SER A 26 -7.14 10.45 -7.08
N ARG A 27 -7.35 9.34 -7.75
CA ARG A 27 -6.72 9.02 -9.05
C ARG A 27 -7.42 9.77 -10.18
N LEU A 28 -6.95 10.96 -10.50
CA LEU A 28 -7.58 11.85 -11.49
C LEU A 28 -7.72 11.21 -12.88
N ARG A 29 -6.76 10.38 -13.29
CA ARG A 29 -6.81 9.65 -14.57
C ARG A 29 -7.99 8.67 -14.59
N ASP A 30 -8.19 7.92 -13.51
CA ASP A 30 -9.28 6.96 -13.39
C ASP A 30 -10.62 7.70 -13.41
N LYS A 31 -10.75 8.80 -12.66
CA LYS A 31 -11.94 9.65 -12.68
C LYS A 31 -12.24 10.23 -14.07
N ARG A 32 -11.24 10.74 -14.78
CA ARG A 32 -11.40 11.25 -16.16
C ARG A 32 -11.83 10.16 -17.14
N ASN A 33 -11.40 8.93 -16.94
CA ASN A 33 -11.79 7.78 -17.73
C ASN A 33 -13.15 7.18 -17.32
N GLY A 34 -13.78 7.72 -16.29
CA GLY A 34 -15.07 7.23 -15.80
C GLY A 34 -14.97 5.93 -14.99
N PHE A 35 -13.78 5.61 -14.47
CA PHE A 35 -13.60 4.46 -13.58
C PHE A 35 -14.12 4.81 -12.17
N SER A 36 -14.90 3.92 -11.62
CA SER A 36 -15.43 4.00 -10.24
C SER A 36 -15.39 2.63 -9.58
N ILE A 37 -15.41 2.63 -8.24
CA ILE A 37 -15.57 1.41 -7.43
C ILE A 37 -16.82 1.63 -6.54
N PRO A 38 -17.88 0.84 -6.70
CA PRO A 38 -18.07 -0.21 -7.71
C PRO A 38 -18.13 0.34 -9.15
N PRO A 39 -17.75 -0.47 -10.16
CA PRO A 39 -17.76 -0.01 -11.54
C PRO A 39 -19.16 0.23 -12.06
N HIS A 40 -19.40 1.41 -12.63
CA HIS A 40 -20.65 1.71 -13.34
C HIS A 40 -20.53 1.32 -14.81
N LEU A 41 -21.34 0.34 -15.24
CA LEU A 41 -21.39 -0.07 -16.62
C LEU A 41 -22.20 0.94 -17.44
N THR A 42 -21.51 1.74 -18.26
CA THR A 42 -22.09 2.70 -19.18
C THR A 42 -22.13 2.14 -20.61
N MET A 43 -22.92 2.74 -21.49
CA MET A 43 -22.90 2.38 -22.92
C MET A 43 -21.49 2.53 -23.52
N LYS A 44 -20.73 3.53 -23.09
CA LYS A 44 -19.33 3.70 -23.51
C LYS A 44 -18.46 2.51 -23.07
N THR A 45 -18.65 2.01 -21.86
CA THR A 45 -17.96 0.82 -21.34
C THR A 45 -18.30 -0.41 -22.17
N LEU A 46 -19.58 -0.60 -22.46
CA LEU A 46 -20.05 -1.72 -23.30
C LEU A 46 -19.47 -1.66 -24.72
N LEU A 47 -19.53 -0.51 -25.39
CA LEU A 47 -18.98 -0.32 -26.72
C LEU A 47 -17.45 -0.57 -26.76
N ASN A 48 -16.72 -0.16 -25.72
CA ASN A 48 -15.29 -0.44 -25.61
C ASN A 48 -14.98 -1.92 -25.36
N ALA A 49 -15.88 -2.67 -24.77
CA ALA A 49 -15.71 -4.09 -24.51
C ALA A 49 -16.03 -4.99 -25.70
N ILE A 50 -16.96 -4.58 -26.60
CA ILE A 50 -17.39 -5.36 -27.77
C ILE A 50 -16.22 -5.92 -28.59
N PRO A 51 -15.17 -5.15 -28.96
CA PRO A 51 -14.08 -5.65 -29.78
C PRO A 51 -13.06 -6.51 -29.03
N ARG A 52 -13.37 -6.98 -27.83
CA ARG A 52 -12.46 -7.72 -26.95
C ARG A 52 -13.01 -9.12 -26.62
N PRO A 53 -13.07 -10.07 -27.60
CA PRO A 53 -13.71 -11.36 -27.40
C PRO A 53 -13.06 -12.22 -26.30
N TRP A 54 -11.74 -12.14 -26.17
CA TRP A 54 -11.02 -12.87 -25.11
C TRP A 54 -11.37 -12.36 -23.71
N TRP A 55 -11.59 -11.04 -23.54
CA TRP A 55 -12.06 -10.50 -22.28
C TRP A 55 -13.47 -11.01 -21.92
N TRP A 56 -14.35 -11.12 -22.90
CA TRP A 56 -15.68 -11.70 -22.69
C TRP A 56 -15.62 -13.18 -22.32
N PHE A 57 -14.74 -13.93 -23.01
CA PHE A 57 -14.54 -15.34 -22.69
C PHE A 57 -14.07 -15.50 -21.25
N ASP A 58 -13.05 -14.79 -20.83
CA ASP A 58 -12.53 -14.84 -19.46
C ASP A 58 -13.60 -14.39 -18.44
N PHE A 59 -14.29 -13.28 -18.73
CA PHE A 59 -15.33 -12.77 -17.83
C PHE A 59 -16.48 -13.75 -17.62
N LEU A 60 -16.88 -14.49 -18.64
CA LEU A 60 -18.01 -15.43 -18.59
C LEU A 60 -17.61 -16.82 -18.03
N THR A 61 -16.35 -17.19 -18.13
CA THR A 61 -15.86 -18.53 -17.76
C THR A 61 -15.07 -18.56 -16.45
N THR A 62 -14.58 -17.41 -16.00
CA THR A 62 -13.81 -17.31 -14.75
C THR A 62 -14.75 -17.07 -13.56
N PRO A 63 -14.55 -17.77 -12.43
CA PRO A 63 -15.26 -17.47 -11.19
C PRO A 63 -15.08 -16.00 -10.79
N LYS A 64 -16.12 -15.43 -10.20
CA LYS A 64 -16.09 -14.05 -9.70
C LYS A 64 -14.94 -13.85 -8.72
N LEU A 65 -14.08 -12.87 -9.00
CA LEU A 65 -12.98 -12.53 -8.11
C LEU A 65 -13.51 -11.77 -6.89
N GLU A 66 -13.17 -12.26 -5.71
CA GLU A 66 -13.55 -11.68 -4.43
C GLU A 66 -12.30 -11.51 -3.54
N PHE A 67 -12.34 -10.52 -2.67
CA PHE A 67 -11.31 -10.34 -1.65
C PHE A 67 -11.52 -11.36 -0.53
N ALA A 68 -10.85 -12.52 -0.61
CA ALA A 68 -11.02 -13.62 0.35
C ALA A 68 -10.85 -13.20 1.82
N SER A 69 -9.98 -12.22 2.09
CA SER A 69 -9.75 -11.71 3.45
C SER A 69 -10.81 -10.72 3.95
N LEU A 70 -11.64 -10.17 3.04
CA LEU A 70 -12.66 -9.15 3.35
C LEU A 70 -14.07 -9.67 3.10
N SER A 71 -14.25 -10.79 2.40
CA SER A 71 -15.56 -11.35 2.02
C SER A 71 -16.43 -11.78 3.21
N SER A 72 -15.83 -12.00 4.38
CA SER A 72 -16.56 -12.37 5.61
C SER A 72 -17.42 -11.26 6.20
N THR A 73 -17.23 -10.03 5.76
CA THR A 73 -17.88 -8.84 6.38
C THR A 73 -19.15 -8.41 5.64
N GLY A 74 -19.42 -8.95 4.44
CA GLY A 74 -20.56 -8.55 3.60
C GLY A 74 -20.41 -7.10 3.10
N GLY A 75 -21.04 -6.77 1.99
CA GLY A 75 -21.01 -5.42 1.42
C GLY A 75 -20.38 -5.36 0.02
N THR A 76 -20.41 -4.17 -0.57
CA THR A 76 -19.74 -3.91 -1.85
C THR A 76 -18.22 -3.78 -1.66
N VAL A 77 -17.44 -4.04 -2.72
CA VAL A 77 -15.97 -3.86 -2.70
C VAL A 77 -15.57 -2.43 -2.28
N GLY A 78 -16.37 -1.42 -2.65
CA GLY A 78 -16.17 -0.03 -2.24
C GLY A 78 -16.30 0.15 -0.73
N GLU A 79 -17.39 -0.32 -0.15
CA GLU A 79 -17.63 -0.27 1.30
C GLU A 79 -16.58 -1.05 2.10
N LEU A 80 -16.15 -2.20 1.58
CA LEU A 80 -15.09 -2.98 2.22
C LEU A 80 -13.75 -2.25 2.21
N LEU A 81 -13.41 -1.57 1.12
CA LEU A 81 -12.18 -0.77 1.04
C LEU A 81 -12.25 0.47 1.93
N ASP A 82 -13.37 1.18 1.95
CA ASP A 82 -13.57 2.35 2.82
C ASP A 82 -13.52 1.97 4.30
N ASN A 83 -14.10 0.83 4.67
CA ASN A 83 -14.05 0.31 6.04
C ASN A 83 -12.67 -0.26 6.43
N ALA A 84 -11.85 -0.65 5.46
CA ALA A 84 -10.50 -1.17 5.72
C ALA A 84 -9.46 -0.05 5.86
N MET A 85 -9.77 1.17 5.42
CA MET A 85 -8.91 2.34 5.54
C MET A 85 -9.23 3.08 6.83
N ASP A 86 -8.25 3.20 7.70
CA ASP A 86 -8.39 3.89 8.98
C ASP A 86 -7.44 5.09 9.05
N PRO A 87 -7.95 6.34 8.96
CA PRO A 87 -7.13 7.54 9.05
C PRO A 87 -6.69 7.87 10.48
N SER A 88 -7.17 7.14 11.49
CA SER A 88 -6.86 7.40 12.88
C SER A 88 -5.59 6.70 13.38
N ILE A 89 -4.99 5.84 12.56
CA ILE A 89 -3.76 5.11 12.90
C ILE A 89 -2.66 6.06 13.33
N ASN A 90 -2.03 5.75 14.47
CA ASN A 90 -1.00 6.56 15.11
C ASN A 90 0.13 5.69 15.68
N TYR A 91 1.12 6.31 16.34
CA TYR A 91 2.28 5.60 16.89
C TYR A 91 1.93 4.63 18.03
N GLU A 92 0.85 4.87 18.78
CA GLU A 92 0.42 3.94 19.84
C GLU A 92 -0.12 2.64 19.24
N ASP A 93 -0.81 2.73 18.09
CA ASP A 93 -1.25 1.54 17.35
C ASP A 93 -0.06 0.70 16.87
N LEU A 94 1.04 1.36 16.46
CA LEU A 94 2.27 0.66 16.05
C LEU A 94 2.92 -0.08 17.23
N LYS A 95 2.88 0.48 18.45
CA LYS A 95 3.36 -0.21 19.65
C LYS A 95 2.55 -1.48 19.93
N ILE A 96 1.22 -1.38 19.80
CA ILE A 96 0.33 -2.54 19.96
C ILE A 96 0.66 -3.61 18.93
N ILE A 97 0.84 -3.20 17.67
CA ILE A 97 1.22 -4.13 16.59
C ILE A 97 2.59 -4.76 16.89
N ARG A 98 3.56 -3.99 17.37
CA ARG A 98 4.88 -4.51 17.75
C ARG A 98 4.77 -5.57 18.85
N GLU A 99 3.92 -5.39 19.84
CA GLU A 99 3.69 -6.37 20.91
C GLU A 99 3.02 -7.66 20.38
N MET A 100 2.14 -7.53 19.39
CA MET A 100 1.41 -8.66 18.80
C MET A 100 2.23 -9.44 17.76
N TRP A 101 3.20 -8.80 17.10
CA TRP A 101 3.95 -9.38 16.01
C TRP A 101 5.33 -9.85 16.47
N PRO A 102 5.61 -11.17 16.44
CA PRO A 102 6.87 -11.73 16.95
C PRO A 102 8.06 -11.55 16.00
N GLY A 103 7.79 -11.23 14.72
CA GLY A 103 8.79 -11.12 13.66
C GLY A 103 9.22 -9.69 13.38
N LYS A 104 9.77 -9.46 12.20
CA LYS A 104 10.19 -8.14 11.74
C LYS A 104 9.03 -7.27 11.33
N ILE A 105 9.12 -5.97 11.61
CA ILE A 105 8.16 -4.96 11.16
C ILE A 105 8.85 -3.95 10.26
N VAL A 106 8.30 -3.76 9.07
CA VAL A 106 8.69 -2.74 8.10
C VAL A 106 7.54 -1.74 7.96
N ILE A 107 7.81 -0.46 8.18
CA ILE A 107 6.81 0.59 7.97
C ILE A 107 6.96 1.15 6.56
N LYS A 108 5.92 1.00 5.75
CA LYS A 108 5.88 1.46 4.36
C LYS A 108 5.06 2.74 4.21
N GLY A 109 5.56 3.67 3.39
CA GLY A 109 4.85 4.91 3.11
C GLY A 109 5.40 6.11 3.89
N VAL A 110 6.60 5.98 4.43
CA VAL A 110 7.27 7.06 5.17
C VAL A 110 7.76 8.12 4.18
N GLN A 111 7.47 9.40 4.46
CA GLN A 111 7.68 10.50 3.52
C GLN A 111 8.41 11.71 4.15
N ASN A 112 8.91 11.58 5.36
CA ASN A 112 9.70 12.63 6.00
C ASN A 112 10.69 12.05 7.03
N LEU A 113 11.71 12.85 7.37
CA LEU A 113 12.77 12.46 8.28
C LEU A 113 12.30 12.31 9.74
N GLU A 114 11.42 13.19 10.19
CA GLU A 114 10.96 13.18 11.58
C GLU A 114 10.20 11.89 11.93
N ASP A 115 9.35 11.43 11.02
CA ASP A 115 8.68 10.15 11.20
C ASP A 115 9.67 8.98 11.13
N SER A 116 10.68 9.06 10.24
CA SER A 116 11.73 8.04 10.16
C SER A 116 12.48 7.89 11.49
N LYS A 117 12.85 9.00 12.14
CA LYS A 117 13.51 9.00 13.45
C LYS A 117 12.60 8.38 14.52
N LYS A 118 11.34 8.81 14.60
CA LYS A 118 10.38 8.28 15.59
C LYS A 118 10.14 6.78 15.40
N LEU A 119 10.10 6.30 14.16
CA LEU A 119 9.93 4.89 13.85
C LEU A 119 11.16 4.07 14.25
N ALA A 120 12.37 4.58 13.99
CA ALA A 120 13.60 3.95 14.46
C ALA A 120 13.64 3.88 15.99
N ASP A 121 13.28 4.97 16.69
CA ASP A 121 13.18 5.00 18.17
C ASP A 121 12.15 4.00 18.72
N LEU A 122 11.10 3.69 17.96
CA LEU A 122 10.10 2.66 18.28
C LEU A 122 10.62 1.23 18.05
N GLY A 123 11.81 1.07 17.47
CA GLY A 123 12.42 -0.23 17.23
C GLY A 123 11.79 -1.00 16.07
N VAL A 124 11.37 -0.33 15.01
CA VAL A 124 10.96 -1.00 13.77
C VAL A 124 12.20 -1.56 13.06
N ASP A 125 12.07 -2.71 12.43
CA ASP A 125 13.19 -3.39 11.76
C ASP A 125 13.53 -2.76 10.40
N GLY A 126 12.56 -2.08 9.78
CA GLY A 126 12.79 -1.42 8.49
C GLY A 126 11.82 -0.26 8.23
N ILE A 127 12.30 0.68 7.41
CA ILE A 127 11.55 1.83 6.92
C ILE A 127 11.59 1.80 5.40
N LEU A 128 10.42 1.72 4.76
CA LEU A 128 10.30 1.82 3.32
C LEU A 128 9.79 3.21 2.93
N LEU A 129 10.70 4.04 2.44
CA LEU A 129 10.40 5.36 1.90
C LEU A 129 9.57 5.20 0.63
N SER A 130 8.35 5.70 0.63
CA SER A 130 7.38 5.50 -0.44
C SER A 130 6.39 6.64 -0.50
N ASN A 131 6.01 7.03 -1.71
CA ASN A 131 4.86 7.91 -1.97
C ASN A 131 3.75 7.15 -2.72
N HIS A 132 3.76 5.83 -2.64
CA HIS A 132 2.77 4.95 -3.29
C HIS A 132 2.70 5.13 -4.80
N GLY A 133 3.82 5.48 -5.45
CA GLY A 133 3.85 5.80 -6.88
C GLY A 133 3.08 7.07 -7.25
N GLY A 134 2.95 8.04 -6.33
CA GLY A 134 2.14 9.24 -6.52
C GLY A 134 0.63 8.98 -6.60
N ARG A 135 0.16 7.79 -6.19
CA ARG A 135 -1.23 7.35 -6.35
C ARG A 135 -2.13 7.73 -5.17
N GLN A 136 -1.56 8.08 -4.02
CA GLN A 136 -2.29 8.45 -2.81
C GLN A 136 -2.38 9.96 -2.63
N LEU A 137 -1.26 10.64 -2.50
CA LEU A 137 -1.18 12.09 -2.37
C LEU A 137 -0.47 12.68 -3.59
N ASP A 138 -1.16 13.56 -4.30
CA ASP A 138 -0.52 14.33 -5.39
C ASP A 138 0.51 15.29 -4.80
N ARG A 139 1.67 15.41 -5.48
CA ARG A 139 2.80 16.24 -5.04
C ARG A 139 3.43 15.80 -3.70
N ALA A 140 3.28 14.55 -3.32
CA ALA A 140 4.03 13.98 -2.21
C ALA A 140 5.54 14.06 -2.48
N PRO A 141 6.39 14.13 -1.43
CA PRO A 141 7.84 14.10 -1.58
C PRO A 141 8.32 12.93 -2.41
N VAL A 142 9.38 13.14 -3.18
CA VAL A 142 10.03 12.06 -3.94
C VAL A 142 10.90 11.25 -2.98
N PRO A 143 10.64 9.96 -2.77
CA PRO A 143 11.38 9.14 -1.81
C PRO A 143 12.88 9.12 -2.02
N PHE A 144 13.32 9.13 -3.29
CA PHE A 144 14.73 9.18 -3.67
C PHE A 144 15.48 10.39 -3.10
N HIS A 145 14.83 11.56 -3.03
CA HIS A 145 15.48 12.77 -2.48
C HIS A 145 15.61 12.72 -0.96
N LEU A 146 14.73 11.97 -0.30
CA LEU A 146 14.74 11.81 1.16
C LEU A 146 15.75 10.73 1.60
N LEU A 147 16.04 9.76 0.73
CA LEU A 147 16.84 8.58 1.03
C LEU A 147 18.20 8.88 1.67
N PRO A 148 19.06 9.77 1.12
CA PRO A 148 20.39 10.02 1.70
C PRO A 148 20.34 10.56 3.13
N GLU A 149 19.35 11.41 3.41
CA GLU A 149 19.20 12.00 4.73
C GLU A 149 18.71 10.98 5.76
N VAL A 150 17.74 10.17 5.40
CA VAL A 150 17.22 9.11 6.28
C VAL A 150 18.28 8.04 6.55
N VAL A 151 19.01 7.59 5.52
CA VAL A 151 20.11 6.61 5.70
C VAL A 151 21.18 7.16 6.65
N ARG A 152 21.55 8.42 6.52
CA ARG A 152 22.53 9.04 7.42
C ARG A 152 22.08 9.09 8.87
N GLU A 153 20.80 9.37 9.11
CA GLU A 153 20.28 9.60 10.47
C GLU A 153 19.85 8.32 11.18
N VAL A 154 19.30 7.34 10.46
CA VAL A 154 18.74 6.14 11.07
C VAL A 154 19.24 4.81 10.50
N GLY A 155 20.07 4.84 9.45
CA GLY A 155 20.50 3.64 8.74
C GLY A 155 21.44 2.70 9.54
N MET A 156 21.93 3.14 10.69
CA MET A 156 22.67 2.27 11.62
C MET A 156 21.75 1.49 12.57
N ASP A 157 20.52 1.96 12.77
CA ASP A 157 19.57 1.43 13.75
C ASP A 157 18.45 0.62 13.09
N THR A 158 18.07 0.98 11.85
CA THR A 158 16.99 0.32 11.11
C THR A 158 17.32 0.23 9.62
N GLU A 159 16.80 -0.80 8.94
CA GLU A 159 17.01 -0.98 7.51
C GLU A 159 16.19 0.04 6.70
N VAL A 160 16.85 0.79 5.80
CA VAL A 160 16.18 1.80 4.97
C VAL A 160 16.02 1.27 3.56
N MET A 161 14.80 1.27 3.08
CA MET A 161 14.41 0.83 1.75
C MET A 161 13.72 1.97 1.00
N VAL A 162 13.73 1.91 -0.32
CA VAL A 162 13.02 2.87 -1.18
C VAL A 162 12.26 2.14 -2.27
N ASP A 163 11.05 2.58 -2.56
CA ASP A 163 10.30 2.23 -3.76
C ASP A 163 9.96 3.47 -4.58
N THR A 164 9.15 3.29 -5.59
CA THR A 164 8.70 4.35 -6.50
C THR A 164 9.76 4.78 -7.52
N GLY A 165 9.50 4.42 -8.76
CA GLY A 165 10.33 4.81 -9.90
C GLY A 165 11.53 3.93 -10.16
N ILE A 166 11.81 2.90 -9.37
CA ILE A 166 12.84 1.91 -9.64
C ILE A 166 12.34 0.92 -10.70
N MET A 167 12.79 1.06 -11.92
CA MET A 167 12.31 0.31 -13.09
C MET A 167 13.36 -0.64 -13.66
N ASN A 168 14.64 -0.44 -13.36
CA ASN A 168 15.73 -1.24 -13.90
C ASN A 168 16.98 -1.15 -13.03
N GLY A 169 18.02 -1.91 -13.39
CA GLY A 169 19.26 -1.97 -12.62
C GLY A 169 20.05 -0.65 -12.54
N ALA A 170 19.91 0.25 -13.53
CA ALA A 170 20.57 1.55 -13.48
C ALA A 170 19.93 2.44 -12.39
N ASP A 171 18.63 2.33 -12.18
CA ASP A 171 17.94 3.06 -11.11
C ASP A 171 18.38 2.56 -9.73
N ILE A 172 18.64 1.25 -9.59
CA ILE A 172 19.19 0.66 -8.35
C ILE A 172 20.56 1.26 -8.07
N VAL A 173 21.47 1.24 -9.06
CA VAL A 173 22.81 1.81 -8.89
C VAL A 173 22.78 3.30 -8.58
N ALA A 174 21.85 4.04 -9.17
CA ALA A 174 21.68 5.46 -8.90
C ALA A 174 21.14 5.76 -7.48
N SER A 175 20.53 4.77 -6.83
CA SER A 175 20.00 4.89 -5.46
C SER A 175 20.96 4.44 -4.37
N MET A 176 22.09 3.86 -4.74
CA MET A 176 23.18 3.45 -3.84
C MET A 176 24.14 4.59 -3.55
#